data_031c29605268e8666cde3eee2381b186
#
_entry.id   031c29605268e8666cde3eee2381b186
#
_cell.length_a   1.000
_cell.length_b   1.000
_cell.length_c   1.000
_cell.angle_alpha   90.00
_cell.angle_beta   90.00
_cell.angle_gamma   90.00
#
_symmetry.space_group_name_H-M   'P 1'
#
loop_
_entity.id
_entity.type
_entity.pdbx_description
1 polymer ?
#
loop_
_entity_poly.entity_id
_entity_poly.type
_entity_poly.pdbx_seq_one_letter_code
_entity_poly.pdbx_strand_id
1 'polypeptide(L)'
;VHPYDQVTWERRDVVMTNWRDGTVNFEQHGVEFPDFWSVNAANIVTTKYFRGAVGSPQREWSLKQLVDRVVNKYEQTGREHGYFATGEDAEIFGHELRYALIHQIFSFNSPVWFNVGTTSKQQVSACFILAVDDTMDAILDWYREEGLIFKGGSGAGVNLSKIRSSKELLSSGGTASGPVSFMRGADASAGTIKSGGATRRAAKMVVLDVDHPDVMDFITTKAREEEKVRVLRDAGFDMDLGGKDIVSVQYQNANNSVRVSDEFMRAVEEGKQFDLLARLSGEVIERVDARKLMRTMAQAAWDCADPGIQYDGTINDWHTCPESGRITASNPCFPADQRVLTDKGLIRIGDLVRRAANEEQFAVYTNDVTAEADPQDRVVATSPSRYMVTGRNEILELRFSDGARLRCTPGHRIWTANRGWVHAEELTGDDKVVRSFQHAPRHLADSRIPMHAILTVEYEKTRKPLQVPSKWDGEFAHYLGWLVGDGCVDSRGASAVTVYGSDEDKHVVLPRHHALLTQITGFESKPSV
;
A
#
# COMPACT_ATOMS: atom_id res chain seq x y z
N VAL A 1 -0.79 -14.11 37.16
CA VAL A 1 -1.81 -13.04 36.97
C VAL A 1 -2.33 -13.18 35.54
N HIS A 2 -3.66 -13.22 35.38
CA HIS A 2 -4.22 -13.33 34.04
C HIS A 2 -3.91 -12.07 33.21
N PRO A 3 -3.59 -12.19 31.91
CA PRO A 3 -3.23 -11.03 31.08
C PRO A 3 -4.27 -9.92 31.06
N TYR A 4 -5.54 -10.24 31.18
CA TYR A 4 -6.62 -9.25 31.22
C TYR A 4 -6.67 -8.43 32.52
N ASP A 5 -6.08 -8.93 33.60
CA ASP A 5 -6.01 -8.22 34.88
C ASP A 5 -4.82 -7.22 34.95
N GLN A 6 -3.96 -7.26 33.93
CA GLN A 6 -2.77 -6.39 33.83
C GLN A 6 -3.05 -5.09 33.10
N VAL A 7 -4.24 -4.90 32.56
CA VAL A 7 -4.61 -3.73 31.76
C VAL A 7 -5.91 -3.11 32.27
N THR A 8 -6.04 -1.81 32.10
CA THR A 8 -7.29 -1.09 32.36
C THR A 8 -8.21 -1.19 31.15
N TRP A 9 -9.45 -1.61 31.39
CA TRP A 9 -10.47 -1.75 30.36
C TRP A 9 -11.45 -0.60 30.41
N GLU A 10 -11.78 -0.04 29.27
CA GLU A 10 -12.78 1.02 29.15
C GLU A 10 -13.84 0.68 28.10
N ARG A 11 -15.02 1.28 28.23
CA ARG A 11 -16.09 1.17 27.26
C ARG A 11 -16.13 2.39 26.35
N ARG A 12 -16.32 2.13 25.08
CA ARG A 12 -16.32 3.15 24.02
C ARG A 12 -17.53 2.97 23.11
N ASP A 13 -17.95 4.04 22.47
CA ASP A 13 -18.94 3.99 21.43
C ASP A 13 -18.26 4.08 20.06
N VAL A 14 -18.67 3.21 19.14
CA VAL A 14 -18.20 3.21 17.76
C VAL A 14 -19.35 3.61 16.86
N VAL A 15 -19.27 4.82 16.33
CA VAL A 15 -20.24 5.37 15.38
C VAL A 15 -19.48 5.80 14.12
N MET A 16 -19.88 5.27 12.98
CA MET A 16 -19.32 5.65 11.68
C MET A 16 -20.40 6.29 10.83
N THR A 17 -20.18 7.52 10.46
CA THR A 17 -21.09 8.31 9.64
C THR A 17 -20.54 8.44 8.21
N ASN A 18 -21.44 8.54 7.25
CA ASN A 18 -21.11 8.94 5.90
C ASN A 18 -20.78 10.44 5.91
N TRP A 19 -19.58 10.77 5.45
CA TRP A 19 -19.11 12.16 5.42
C TRP A 19 -19.88 13.07 4.45
N ARG A 20 -20.57 12.50 3.43
CA ARG A 20 -21.32 13.26 2.43
C ARG A 20 -22.66 13.78 2.95
N ASP A 21 -23.37 12.95 3.71
CA ASP A 21 -24.74 13.21 4.13
C ASP A 21 -25.00 13.05 5.64
N GLY A 22 -23.98 12.68 6.42
CA GLY A 22 -24.07 12.49 7.87
C GLY A 22 -24.85 11.23 8.28
N THR A 23 -25.30 10.39 7.36
CA THR A 23 -26.01 9.16 7.69
C THR A 23 -25.11 8.18 8.46
N VAL A 24 -25.67 7.51 9.47
CA VAL A 24 -24.94 6.51 10.26
C VAL A 24 -24.85 5.21 9.46
N ASN A 25 -23.62 4.84 9.08
CA ASN A 25 -23.34 3.61 8.35
C ASN A 25 -23.13 2.40 9.28
N PHE A 26 -22.67 2.65 10.50
CA PHE A 26 -22.41 1.64 11.50
C PHE A 26 -22.47 2.26 12.90
N GLU A 27 -23.10 1.55 13.84
CA GLU A 27 -23.20 1.98 15.24
C GLU A 27 -23.15 0.76 16.17
N GLN A 28 -22.28 0.82 17.18
CA GLN A 28 -22.25 -0.13 18.28
C GLN A 28 -21.74 0.55 19.56
N HIS A 29 -22.57 0.57 20.61
CA HIS A 29 -22.26 1.23 21.87
C HIS A 29 -21.63 0.29 22.89
N GLY A 30 -20.86 0.85 23.81
CA GLY A 30 -20.32 0.17 24.98
C GLY A 30 -19.34 -0.95 24.66
N VAL A 31 -18.62 -0.87 23.53
CA VAL A 31 -17.57 -1.84 23.19
C VAL A 31 -16.39 -1.71 24.12
N GLU A 32 -15.82 -2.85 24.58
CA GLU A 32 -14.77 -2.89 25.58
C GLU A 32 -13.40 -3.11 24.97
N PHE A 33 -12.46 -2.20 25.27
CA PHE A 33 -11.08 -2.24 24.83
C PHE A 33 -10.12 -1.79 25.95
N PRO A 34 -8.81 -2.18 25.90
CA PRO A 34 -7.82 -1.54 26.77
C PRO A 34 -7.74 -0.04 26.51
N ASP A 35 -7.52 0.76 27.56
CA ASP A 35 -7.48 2.22 27.52
C ASP A 35 -6.43 2.78 26.53
N PHE A 36 -5.32 2.09 26.36
CA PHE A 36 -4.23 2.49 25.45
C PHE A 36 -4.49 2.15 23.98
N TRP A 37 -5.57 1.43 23.62
CA TRP A 37 -5.90 1.18 22.22
C TRP A 37 -6.41 2.44 21.55
N SER A 38 -5.90 2.76 20.38
CA SER A 38 -6.37 3.92 19.63
C SER A 38 -7.83 3.78 19.21
N VAL A 39 -8.53 4.92 19.12
CA VAL A 39 -9.93 4.96 18.62
C VAL A 39 -10.03 4.29 17.24
N ASN A 40 -9.05 4.53 16.36
CA ASN A 40 -9.04 3.92 15.03
C ASN A 40 -8.91 2.40 15.08
N ALA A 41 -8.05 1.85 15.95
CA ALA A 41 -7.92 0.41 16.13
C ALA A 41 -9.21 -0.22 16.65
N ALA A 42 -9.84 0.39 17.65
CA ALA A 42 -11.12 -0.05 18.19
C ALA A 42 -12.24 -0.03 17.12
N ASN A 43 -12.31 1.03 16.31
CA ASN A 43 -13.26 1.14 15.21
C ASN A 43 -13.07 0.03 14.18
N ILE A 44 -11.83 -0.24 13.77
CA ILE A 44 -11.51 -1.30 12.80
C ILE A 44 -11.93 -2.68 13.36
N VAL A 45 -11.54 -2.98 14.59
CA VAL A 45 -11.86 -4.28 15.22
C VAL A 45 -13.37 -4.45 15.34
N THR A 46 -14.07 -3.45 15.84
CA THR A 46 -15.52 -3.50 16.04
C THR A 46 -16.26 -3.69 14.71
N THR A 47 -15.89 -2.94 13.68
CA THR A 47 -16.61 -2.96 12.40
C THR A 47 -16.27 -4.16 11.53
N LYS A 48 -15.04 -4.70 11.63
CA LYS A 48 -14.53 -5.72 10.70
C LYS A 48 -14.40 -7.11 11.31
N TYR A 49 -14.06 -7.21 12.60
CA TYR A 49 -13.65 -8.49 13.21
C TYR A 49 -14.61 -9.02 14.27
N PHE A 50 -15.39 -8.21 14.95
CA PHE A 50 -16.43 -8.68 15.87
C PHE A 50 -17.47 -9.51 15.12
N ARG A 51 -17.80 -10.67 15.67
CA ARG A 51 -18.77 -11.62 15.12
C ARG A 51 -20.17 -11.41 15.68
N GLY A 52 -21.14 -11.97 14.98
CA GLY A 52 -22.57 -11.79 15.27
C GLY A 52 -23.16 -10.57 14.54
N ALA A 53 -24.46 -10.59 14.27
CA ALA A 53 -25.17 -9.46 13.69
C ALA A 53 -25.25 -8.30 14.70
N VAL A 54 -25.05 -7.08 14.24
CA VAL A 54 -25.17 -5.87 15.09
C VAL A 54 -26.56 -5.86 15.73
N GLY A 55 -26.61 -5.59 17.03
CA GLY A 55 -27.86 -5.60 17.81
C GLY A 55 -28.35 -6.99 18.24
N SER A 56 -27.71 -8.09 17.82
CA SER A 56 -28.05 -9.44 18.29
C SER A 56 -27.30 -9.81 19.58
N PRO A 57 -27.86 -10.70 20.43
CA PRO A 57 -27.17 -11.20 21.64
C PRO A 57 -25.86 -11.93 21.35
N GLN A 58 -25.66 -12.41 20.10
CA GLN A 58 -24.46 -13.12 19.66
C GLN A 58 -23.38 -12.16 19.19
N ARG A 59 -23.66 -10.87 19.14
CA ARG A 59 -22.67 -9.87 18.71
C ARG A 59 -21.57 -9.72 19.76
N GLU A 60 -20.31 -9.93 19.33
CA GLU A 60 -19.15 -9.60 20.15
C GLU A 60 -19.13 -8.10 20.45
N TRP A 61 -18.81 -7.74 21.67
CA TRP A 61 -18.74 -6.35 22.13
C TRP A 61 -17.46 -6.05 22.92
N SER A 62 -16.65 -7.06 23.23
CA SER A 62 -15.37 -6.93 23.94
C SER A 62 -14.24 -7.52 23.14
N LEU A 63 -13.08 -6.84 23.15
CA LEU A 63 -11.84 -7.41 22.61
C LEU A 63 -11.48 -8.74 23.26
N LYS A 64 -11.83 -8.94 24.55
CA LYS A 64 -11.65 -10.23 25.25
C LYS A 64 -12.34 -11.38 24.52
N GLN A 65 -13.58 -11.18 24.10
CA GLN A 65 -14.34 -12.21 23.38
C GLN A 65 -13.69 -12.58 22.04
N LEU A 66 -13.22 -11.58 21.29
CA LEU A 66 -12.52 -11.82 20.04
C LEU A 66 -11.20 -12.57 20.26
N VAL A 67 -10.40 -12.14 21.23
CA VAL A 67 -9.11 -12.74 21.56
C VAL A 67 -9.32 -14.17 22.08
N ASP A 68 -10.25 -14.38 23.01
CA ASP A 68 -10.55 -15.70 23.56
C ASP A 68 -11.04 -16.68 22.50
N ARG A 69 -11.89 -16.23 21.58
CA ARG A 69 -12.36 -17.06 20.48
C ARG A 69 -11.20 -17.62 19.64
N VAL A 70 -10.21 -16.79 19.37
CA VAL A 70 -9.03 -17.20 18.60
C VAL A 70 -8.09 -18.05 19.46
N VAL A 71 -7.70 -17.57 20.64
CA VAL A 71 -6.70 -18.24 21.50
C VAL A 71 -7.18 -19.61 21.96
N ASN A 72 -8.44 -19.72 22.40
CA ASN A 72 -9.01 -21.00 22.85
C ASN A 72 -8.97 -22.04 21.73
N LYS A 73 -9.20 -21.63 20.46
CA LYS A 73 -9.13 -22.56 19.34
C LYS A 73 -7.70 -23.01 19.04
N TYR A 74 -6.72 -22.11 19.14
CA TYR A 74 -5.30 -22.47 18.98
C TYR A 74 -4.85 -23.39 20.11
N GLU A 75 -5.17 -23.09 21.36
CA GLU A 75 -4.85 -23.93 22.51
C GLU A 75 -5.49 -25.31 22.39
N GLN A 76 -6.80 -25.37 22.06
CA GLN A 76 -7.52 -26.62 21.83
C GLN A 76 -6.82 -27.47 20.75
N THR A 77 -6.50 -26.84 19.61
CA THR A 77 -5.82 -27.54 18.50
C THR A 77 -4.44 -28.05 18.91
N GLY A 78 -3.69 -27.26 19.66
CA GLY A 78 -2.38 -27.69 20.17
C GLY A 78 -2.49 -28.88 21.14
N ARG A 79 -3.51 -28.92 22.00
CA ARG A 79 -3.79 -30.07 22.88
C ARG A 79 -4.19 -31.30 22.07
N GLU A 80 -5.09 -31.16 21.10
CA GLU A 80 -5.58 -32.26 20.24
C GLU A 80 -4.44 -32.90 19.42
N HIS A 81 -3.45 -32.10 19.00
CA HIS A 81 -2.32 -32.57 18.19
C HIS A 81 -1.03 -32.84 19.00
N GLY A 82 -1.07 -32.74 20.33
CA GLY A 82 0.07 -33.06 21.19
C GLY A 82 1.25 -32.08 21.05
N TYR A 83 0.99 -30.81 20.79
CA TYR A 83 2.05 -29.80 20.65
C TYR A 83 2.61 -29.33 21.99
N PHE A 84 1.91 -29.58 23.09
CA PHE A 84 2.31 -29.19 24.44
C PHE A 84 2.81 -30.43 25.22
N ALA A 85 3.90 -30.27 25.96
CA ALA A 85 4.44 -31.35 26.79
C ALA A 85 3.53 -31.65 28.00
N THR A 86 2.91 -30.60 28.54
CA THR A 86 2.01 -30.69 29.71
C THR A 86 0.73 -29.86 29.52
N GLY A 87 -0.27 -30.07 30.39
CA GLY A 87 -1.45 -29.20 30.43
C GLY A 87 -1.12 -27.78 30.85
N GLU A 88 -0.12 -27.59 31.70
CA GLU A 88 0.38 -26.28 32.14
C GLU A 88 1.03 -25.50 30.98
N ASP A 89 1.82 -26.17 30.15
CA ASP A 89 2.41 -25.53 28.95
C ASP A 89 1.32 -24.97 28.02
N ALA A 90 0.21 -25.68 27.88
CA ALA A 90 -0.91 -25.21 27.08
C ALA A 90 -1.61 -23.97 27.69
N GLU A 91 -1.74 -23.92 29.00
CA GLU A 91 -2.30 -22.75 29.72
C GLU A 91 -1.35 -21.54 29.60
N ILE A 92 -0.03 -21.77 29.78
CA ILE A 92 0.99 -20.73 29.61
C ILE A 92 0.94 -20.20 28.17
N PHE A 93 0.91 -21.07 27.16
CA PHE A 93 0.75 -20.66 25.77
C PHE A 93 -0.49 -19.77 25.56
N GLY A 94 -1.64 -20.18 26.13
CA GLY A 94 -2.87 -19.40 26.04
C GLY A 94 -2.73 -18.01 26.68
N HIS A 95 -2.08 -17.91 27.83
CA HIS A 95 -1.83 -16.65 28.51
C HIS A 95 -0.86 -15.74 27.74
N GLU A 96 0.26 -16.28 27.28
CA GLU A 96 1.25 -15.53 26.49
C GLU A 96 0.64 -15.00 25.20
N LEU A 97 -0.16 -15.83 24.52
CA LEU A 97 -0.83 -15.43 23.28
C LEU A 97 -1.86 -14.30 23.51
N ARG A 98 -2.66 -14.40 24.59
CA ARG A 98 -3.57 -13.31 24.99
C ARG A 98 -2.80 -12.03 25.29
N TYR A 99 -1.75 -12.12 26.09
CA TYR A 99 -0.90 -10.99 26.41
C TYR A 99 -0.36 -10.30 25.16
N ALA A 100 0.23 -11.08 24.26
CA ALA A 100 0.82 -10.56 23.03
C ALA A 100 -0.22 -9.87 22.13
N LEU A 101 -1.43 -10.39 22.02
CA LEU A 101 -2.51 -9.82 21.21
C LEU A 101 -3.08 -8.53 21.80
N ILE A 102 -3.37 -8.49 23.12
CA ILE A 102 -3.92 -7.29 23.75
C ILE A 102 -2.91 -6.14 23.82
N HIS A 103 -1.62 -6.45 24.00
CA HIS A 103 -0.54 -5.47 23.99
C HIS A 103 -0.07 -5.08 22.58
N GLN A 104 -0.69 -5.61 21.52
CA GLN A 104 -0.35 -5.33 20.13
C GLN A 104 1.12 -5.66 19.78
N ILE A 105 1.73 -6.64 20.45
CA ILE A 105 3.09 -7.13 20.16
C ILE A 105 3.10 -7.75 18.76
N PHE A 106 2.05 -8.49 18.41
CA PHE A 106 1.77 -8.94 17.05
C PHE A 106 0.27 -8.99 16.77
N SER A 107 -0.12 -9.23 15.53
CA SER A 107 -1.49 -9.48 15.14
C SER A 107 -1.55 -10.59 14.11
N PHE A 108 -2.54 -11.44 14.21
CA PHE A 108 -2.84 -12.39 13.14
C PHE A 108 -3.31 -11.67 11.88
N ASN A 109 -3.21 -12.35 10.74
CA ASN A 109 -3.85 -11.89 9.51
C ASN A 109 -5.39 -11.89 9.61
N SER A 110 -6.05 -11.13 8.74
CA SER A 110 -7.51 -10.97 8.76
C SER A 110 -8.31 -12.29 8.71
N PRO A 111 -7.95 -13.31 7.90
CA PRO A 111 -8.65 -14.58 7.90
C PRO A 111 -8.71 -15.28 9.25
N VAL A 112 -7.67 -15.21 10.08
CA VAL A 112 -7.70 -15.72 11.45
C VAL A 112 -8.78 -15.02 12.26
N TRP A 113 -8.79 -13.69 12.26
CA TRP A 113 -9.80 -12.91 12.97
C TRP A 113 -11.23 -13.15 12.47
N PHE A 114 -11.40 -13.47 11.17
CA PHE A 114 -12.72 -13.77 10.61
C PHE A 114 -13.22 -15.17 10.93
N ASN A 115 -12.35 -16.17 10.92
CA ASN A 115 -12.78 -17.57 10.83
C ASN A 115 -12.46 -18.41 12.08
N VAL A 116 -11.31 -18.14 12.75
CA VAL A 116 -10.85 -19.00 13.83
C VAL A 116 -11.77 -18.93 15.04
N GLY A 117 -12.14 -20.09 15.59
CA GLY A 117 -13.06 -20.23 16.70
C GLY A 117 -14.53 -19.97 16.35
N THR A 118 -14.87 -19.79 15.07
CA THR A 118 -16.26 -19.72 14.60
C THR A 118 -16.77 -21.11 14.15
N THR A 119 -18.07 -21.21 13.84
CA THR A 119 -18.68 -22.43 13.27
C THR A 119 -18.32 -22.67 11.80
N SER A 120 -17.69 -21.69 11.13
CA SER A 120 -17.23 -21.80 9.74
C SER A 120 -15.99 -22.69 9.67
N LYS A 121 -15.65 -23.17 8.44
CA LYS A 121 -14.36 -23.83 8.22
C LYS A 121 -13.23 -22.91 8.66
N GLN A 122 -12.30 -23.45 9.44
CA GLN A 122 -11.16 -22.67 9.91
C GLN A 122 -10.23 -22.34 8.75
N GLN A 123 -9.84 -21.08 8.61
CA GLN A 123 -8.88 -20.62 7.62
C GLN A 123 -7.91 -19.64 8.28
N VAL A 124 -6.64 -19.97 8.25
CA VAL A 124 -5.60 -19.24 8.97
C VAL A 124 -4.61 -18.52 8.06
N SER A 125 -4.62 -18.82 6.76
CA SER A 125 -3.73 -18.20 5.77
C SER A 125 -4.43 -17.06 5.04
N ALA A 126 -3.70 -15.94 4.88
CA ALA A 126 -4.22 -14.76 4.18
C ALA A 126 -4.14 -14.89 2.66
N CYS A 127 -3.13 -15.60 2.16
CA CYS A 127 -2.82 -15.69 0.74
C CYS A 127 -2.49 -17.12 0.33
N PHE A 128 -2.96 -17.49 -0.85
CA PHE A 128 -2.71 -18.77 -1.48
C PHE A 128 -2.15 -18.55 -2.87
N ILE A 129 -1.23 -19.42 -3.28
CA ILE A 129 -0.76 -19.51 -4.66
C ILE A 129 -1.29 -20.81 -5.22
N LEU A 130 -2.06 -20.70 -6.30
CA LEU A 130 -2.65 -21.83 -6.99
C LEU A 130 -1.84 -22.18 -8.24
N ALA A 131 -1.90 -23.43 -8.64
CA ALA A 131 -1.38 -23.92 -9.90
C ALA A 131 -2.54 -24.30 -10.81
N VAL A 132 -2.37 -24.06 -12.10
CA VAL A 132 -3.33 -24.48 -13.13
C VAL A 132 -2.57 -25.15 -14.26
N ASP A 133 -3.01 -26.33 -14.64
CA ASP A 133 -2.50 -27.04 -15.81
C ASP A 133 -3.38 -26.80 -17.03
N ASP A 134 -2.85 -27.05 -18.23
CA ASP A 134 -3.52 -26.77 -19.51
C ASP A 134 -4.58 -27.82 -19.85
N THR A 135 -5.53 -28.02 -18.95
CA THR A 135 -6.71 -28.89 -19.15
C THR A 135 -7.97 -28.17 -18.69
N MET A 136 -9.12 -28.48 -19.30
CA MET A 136 -10.37 -27.85 -18.91
C MET A 136 -10.73 -28.14 -17.45
N ASP A 137 -10.50 -29.37 -16.99
CA ASP A 137 -10.78 -29.75 -15.60
C ASP A 137 -9.93 -28.93 -14.61
N ALA A 138 -8.62 -28.77 -14.86
CA ALA A 138 -7.75 -27.95 -14.02
C ALA A 138 -8.16 -26.46 -14.03
N ILE A 139 -8.60 -25.93 -15.16
CA ILE A 139 -9.07 -24.55 -15.28
C ILE A 139 -10.37 -24.33 -14.49
N LEU A 140 -11.31 -25.30 -14.54
CA LEU A 140 -12.55 -25.22 -13.76
C LEU A 140 -12.30 -25.42 -12.27
N ASP A 141 -11.38 -26.32 -11.90
CA ASP A 141 -10.95 -26.50 -10.51
C ASP A 141 -10.28 -25.24 -9.95
N TRP A 142 -9.44 -24.55 -10.73
CA TRP A 142 -8.90 -23.26 -10.35
C TRP A 142 -10.02 -22.25 -9.99
N TYR A 143 -11.09 -22.12 -10.78
CA TYR A 143 -12.21 -21.22 -10.46
C TYR A 143 -12.91 -21.61 -9.16
N ARG A 144 -13.10 -22.90 -8.95
CA ARG A 144 -13.71 -23.44 -7.73
C ARG A 144 -12.86 -23.18 -6.49
N GLU A 145 -11.55 -23.43 -6.56
CA GLU A 145 -10.62 -23.22 -5.46
C GLU A 145 -10.50 -21.75 -5.08
N GLU A 146 -10.34 -20.86 -6.06
CA GLU A 146 -10.37 -19.42 -5.81
C GLU A 146 -11.65 -18.99 -5.11
N GLY A 147 -12.79 -19.48 -5.58
CA GLY A 147 -14.09 -19.16 -4.99
C GLY A 147 -14.17 -19.53 -3.52
N LEU A 148 -13.66 -20.69 -3.13
CA LEU A 148 -13.60 -21.14 -1.73
C LEU A 148 -12.65 -20.31 -0.90
N ILE A 149 -11.48 -19.93 -1.44
CA ILE A 149 -10.50 -19.08 -0.78
C ILE A 149 -11.08 -17.68 -0.52
N PHE A 150 -11.71 -17.07 -1.52
CA PHE A 150 -12.35 -15.76 -1.39
C PHE A 150 -13.51 -15.79 -0.39
N LYS A 151 -14.30 -16.86 -0.36
CA LYS A 151 -15.36 -17.05 0.63
C LYS A 151 -14.83 -17.05 2.06
N GLY A 152 -13.63 -17.59 2.28
CA GLY A 152 -12.91 -17.56 3.56
C GLY A 152 -12.26 -16.20 3.89
N GLY A 153 -12.32 -15.22 3.00
CA GLY A 153 -11.74 -13.88 3.20
C GLY A 153 -10.25 -13.79 2.89
N SER A 154 -9.67 -14.81 2.25
CA SER A 154 -8.26 -14.84 1.82
C SER A 154 -8.10 -14.40 0.38
N GLY A 155 -6.86 -14.10 -0.01
CA GLY A 155 -6.47 -13.80 -1.38
C GLY A 155 -5.88 -15.02 -2.10
N ALA A 156 -6.00 -15.03 -3.43
CA ALA A 156 -5.40 -16.05 -4.28
C ALA A 156 -4.56 -15.42 -5.40
N GLY A 157 -3.40 -16.03 -5.66
CA GLY A 157 -2.56 -15.72 -6.82
C GLY A 157 -2.41 -16.95 -7.70
N VAL A 158 -2.35 -16.77 -9.00
CA VAL A 158 -2.16 -17.85 -9.97
C VAL A 158 -1.27 -17.39 -11.10
N ASN A 159 -0.38 -18.27 -11.55
CA ASN A 159 0.39 -18.09 -12.77
C ASN A 159 -0.27 -18.90 -13.89
N LEU A 160 -0.68 -18.22 -14.96
CA LEU A 160 -1.40 -18.80 -16.09
C LEU A 160 -0.49 -19.28 -17.23
N SER A 161 0.84 -19.19 -17.05
CA SER A 161 1.79 -19.43 -18.14
C SER A 161 1.85 -20.88 -18.64
N LYS A 162 1.30 -21.82 -17.91
CA LYS A 162 1.17 -23.20 -18.37
C LYS A 162 0.02 -23.38 -19.40
N ILE A 163 -0.98 -22.51 -19.39
CA ILE A 163 -2.09 -22.55 -20.33
C ILE A 163 -1.56 -22.18 -21.71
N ARG A 164 -1.84 -23.02 -22.72
CA ARG A 164 -1.41 -22.76 -24.11
C ARG A 164 -1.95 -21.43 -24.64
N SER A 165 -1.15 -20.82 -25.50
CA SER A 165 -1.46 -19.53 -26.13
C SER A 165 -2.68 -19.62 -27.06
N SER A 166 -3.39 -18.51 -27.20
CA SER A 166 -4.43 -18.33 -28.23
C SER A 166 -3.90 -18.47 -29.67
N LYS A 167 -2.57 -18.44 -29.85
CA LYS A 167 -1.86 -18.63 -31.12
C LYS A 167 -1.53 -20.11 -31.42
N GLU A 168 -1.73 -21.02 -30.46
CA GLU A 168 -1.44 -22.44 -30.60
C GLU A 168 -2.67 -23.19 -31.13
N LEU A 169 -2.41 -24.17 -32.01
CA LEU A 169 -3.47 -24.94 -32.66
C LEU A 169 -4.01 -26.06 -31.76
N LEU A 170 -5.31 -26.29 -31.85
CA LEU A 170 -5.96 -27.45 -31.24
C LEU A 170 -5.85 -28.68 -32.15
N SER A 171 -5.77 -29.84 -31.54
CA SER A 171 -5.75 -31.11 -32.27
C SER A 171 -7.03 -31.35 -33.11
N SER A 172 -8.15 -30.73 -32.71
CA SER A 172 -9.44 -30.78 -33.43
C SER A 172 -9.57 -29.75 -34.55
N GLY A 173 -8.54 -28.94 -34.79
CA GLY A 173 -8.57 -27.78 -35.68
C GLY A 173 -9.03 -26.50 -34.98
N GLY A 174 -8.56 -25.34 -35.46
CA GLY A 174 -8.77 -24.05 -34.84
C GLY A 174 -7.70 -23.70 -33.79
N THR A 175 -7.83 -22.53 -33.19
CA THR A 175 -6.89 -22.00 -32.17
C THR A 175 -7.43 -22.16 -30.77
N ALA A 176 -6.54 -22.20 -29.76
CA ALA A 176 -6.91 -22.23 -28.35
C ALA A 176 -7.52 -20.90 -27.89
N SER A 177 -8.18 -20.91 -26.72
CA SER A 177 -8.77 -19.69 -26.14
C SER A 177 -7.75 -18.78 -25.51
N GLY A 178 -6.63 -19.33 -25.05
CA GLY A 178 -5.55 -18.62 -24.36
C GLY A 178 -5.87 -18.19 -22.91
N PRO A 179 -4.83 -17.84 -22.13
CA PRO A 179 -4.96 -17.52 -20.72
C PRO A 179 -5.83 -16.27 -20.45
N VAL A 180 -5.78 -15.26 -21.34
CA VAL A 180 -6.55 -14.01 -21.17
C VAL A 180 -8.06 -14.27 -21.22
N SER A 181 -8.52 -15.20 -22.07
CA SER A 181 -9.93 -15.58 -22.13
C SER A 181 -10.41 -16.27 -20.85
N PHE A 182 -9.62 -17.20 -20.31
CA PHE A 182 -9.96 -17.87 -19.04
C PHE A 182 -9.86 -16.93 -17.85
N MET A 183 -8.90 -16.01 -17.84
CA MET A 183 -8.77 -14.97 -16.83
C MET A 183 -10.05 -14.12 -16.70
N ARG A 184 -10.74 -13.84 -17.82
CA ARG A 184 -12.00 -13.09 -17.83
C ARG A 184 -13.11 -13.80 -17.03
N GLY A 185 -13.27 -15.11 -17.22
CA GLY A 185 -14.25 -15.91 -16.47
C GLY A 185 -13.95 -15.93 -14.97
N ALA A 186 -12.69 -16.14 -14.62
CA ALA A 186 -12.24 -16.11 -13.23
C ALA A 186 -12.39 -14.73 -12.56
N ASP A 187 -12.17 -13.64 -13.29
CA ASP A 187 -12.34 -12.27 -12.79
C ASP A 187 -13.83 -11.96 -12.51
N ALA A 188 -14.70 -12.33 -13.42
CA ALA A 188 -16.15 -12.20 -13.23
C ALA A 188 -16.66 -13.01 -12.02
N SER A 189 -16.19 -14.25 -11.85
CA SER A 189 -16.49 -15.09 -10.68
C SER A 189 -16.03 -14.40 -9.39
N ALA A 190 -14.81 -13.88 -9.34
CA ALA A 190 -14.26 -13.17 -8.19
C ALA A 190 -15.12 -11.96 -7.79
N GLY A 191 -15.65 -11.22 -8.75
CA GLY A 191 -16.51 -10.06 -8.53
C GLY A 191 -17.85 -10.40 -7.85
N THR A 192 -18.33 -11.63 -7.97
CA THR A 192 -19.61 -12.09 -7.39
C THR A 192 -19.46 -12.57 -5.95
N ILE A 193 -18.25 -12.95 -5.50
CA ILE A 193 -18.03 -13.58 -4.21
C ILE A 193 -17.77 -12.54 -3.14
N LYS A 194 -18.67 -12.46 -2.16
CA LYS A 194 -18.49 -11.64 -0.96
C LYS A 194 -17.96 -12.52 0.18
N SER A 195 -16.82 -12.15 0.77
CA SER A 195 -16.28 -12.83 1.96
C SER A 195 -17.18 -12.62 3.18
N GLY A 196 -17.22 -13.63 4.05
CA GLY A 196 -18.14 -13.76 5.17
C GLY A 196 -18.33 -12.53 6.04
N GLY A 197 -19.32 -11.75 5.74
CA GLY A 197 -19.82 -10.71 6.61
C GLY A 197 -19.69 -9.30 6.12
N ALA A 198 -19.35 -9.02 4.89
CA ALA A 198 -19.84 -7.77 4.34
C ALA A 198 -18.93 -6.91 3.47
N THR A 199 -17.64 -6.84 3.51
CA THR A 199 -17.03 -5.69 2.83
C THR A 199 -15.68 -5.91 2.16
N ARG A 200 -15.15 -7.12 2.15
CA ARG A 200 -13.89 -7.39 1.47
C ARG A 200 -14.14 -7.94 0.07
N ARG A 201 -13.71 -7.21 -0.95
CA ARG A 201 -13.62 -7.72 -2.32
C ARG A 201 -12.59 -8.84 -2.38
N ALA A 202 -12.74 -9.77 -3.31
CA ALA A 202 -11.75 -10.79 -3.62
C ALA A 202 -10.38 -10.13 -3.87
N ALA A 203 -9.35 -10.65 -3.23
CA ALA A 203 -7.96 -10.21 -3.46
C ALA A 203 -7.31 -11.21 -4.42
N LYS A 204 -7.25 -10.86 -5.69
CA LYS A 204 -6.79 -11.73 -6.78
C LYS A 204 -5.53 -11.15 -7.43
N MET A 205 -4.55 -12.03 -7.68
CA MET A 205 -3.38 -11.74 -8.48
C MET A 205 -3.32 -12.73 -9.65
N VAL A 206 -3.14 -12.22 -10.86
CA VAL A 206 -2.88 -13.05 -12.06
C VAL A 206 -1.50 -12.72 -12.57
N VAL A 207 -0.71 -13.75 -12.81
CA VAL A 207 0.67 -13.65 -13.30
C VAL A 207 0.76 -14.33 -14.66
N LEU A 208 1.52 -13.74 -15.58
CA LEU A 208 1.91 -14.36 -16.83
C LEU A 208 3.42 -14.14 -17.05
N ASP A 209 4.11 -15.20 -17.47
CA ASP A 209 5.54 -15.13 -17.78
C ASP A 209 5.78 -14.34 -19.06
N VAL A 210 6.86 -13.60 -19.11
CA VAL A 210 7.17 -12.67 -20.20
C VAL A 210 7.39 -13.35 -21.56
N ASP A 211 7.76 -14.64 -21.54
CA ASP A 211 7.99 -15.45 -22.74
C ASP A 211 6.71 -16.09 -23.30
N HIS A 212 5.56 -15.83 -22.67
CA HIS A 212 4.28 -16.35 -23.15
C HIS A 212 3.81 -15.63 -24.41
N PRO A 213 3.34 -16.34 -25.46
CA PRO A 213 2.94 -15.70 -26.73
C PRO A 213 1.78 -14.70 -26.61
N ASP A 214 0.92 -14.81 -25.57
CA ASP A 214 -0.18 -13.89 -25.31
C ASP A 214 0.21 -12.75 -24.36
N VAL A 215 1.50 -12.56 -24.05
CA VAL A 215 1.97 -11.57 -23.08
C VAL A 215 1.56 -10.14 -23.47
N MET A 216 1.59 -9.81 -24.76
CA MET A 216 1.21 -8.49 -25.24
C MET A 216 -0.27 -8.19 -24.98
N ASP A 217 -1.16 -9.17 -25.22
CA ASP A 217 -2.58 -9.03 -24.92
C ASP A 217 -2.83 -8.93 -23.41
N PHE A 218 -2.12 -9.72 -22.62
CA PHE A 218 -2.19 -9.67 -21.17
C PHE A 218 -1.80 -8.29 -20.62
N ILE A 219 -0.71 -7.70 -21.11
CA ILE A 219 -0.23 -6.38 -20.71
C ILE A 219 -1.28 -5.30 -21.00
N THR A 220 -1.87 -5.32 -22.18
CA THR A 220 -2.74 -4.23 -22.65
C THR A 220 -4.20 -4.40 -22.24
N THR A 221 -4.60 -5.55 -21.72
CA THR A 221 -6.00 -5.88 -21.43
C THR A 221 -6.65 -4.86 -20.49
N LYS A 222 -6.04 -4.56 -19.35
CA LYS A 222 -6.62 -3.62 -18.37
C LYS A 222 -6.60 -2.17 -18.84
N ALA A 223 -5.54 -1.74 -19.53
CA ALA A 223 -5.49 -0.39 -20.09
C ALA A 223 -6.63 -0.13 -21.07
N ARG A 224 -6.97 -1.14 -21.91
CA ARG A 224 -8.12 -1.06 -22.82
C ARG A 224 -9.47 -0.98 -22.08
N GLU A 225 -9.62 -1.68 -20.97
CA GLU A 225 -10.85 -1.61 -20.16
C GLU A 225 -10.97 -0.28 -19.41
N GLU A 226 -9.87 0.28 -18.90
CA GLU A 226 -9.86 1.62 -18.30
C GLU A 226 -10.21 2.73 -19.29
N GLU A 227 -9.82 2.60 -20.54
CA GLU A 227 -10.27 3.51 -21.59
C GLU A 227 -11.80 3.46 -21.77
N LYS A 228 -12.40 2.25 -21.74
CA LYS A 228 -13.87 2.10 -21.76
C LYS A 228 -14.52 2.75 -20.53
N VAL A 229 -13.93 2.60 -19.32
CA VAL A 229 -14.42 3.25 -18.09
C VAL A 229 -14.49 4.75 -18.29
N ARG A 230 -13.45 5.37 -18.85
CA ARG A 230 -13.40 6.82 -19.11
C ARG A 230 -14.50 7.27 -20.06
N VAL A 231 -14.64 6.56 -21.20
CA VAL A 231 -15.68 6.87 -22.21
C VAL A 231 -17.08 6.70 -21.64
N LEU A 232 -17.34 5.62 -20.91
CA LEU A 232 -18.65 5.35 -20.31
C LEU A 232 -18.99 6.39 -19.22
N ARG A 233 -18.00 6.78 -18.39
CA ARG A 233 -18.18 7.85 -17.41
C ARG A 233 -18.54 9.18 -18.08
N ASP A 234 -17.84 9.54 -19.14
CA ASP A 234 -18.11 10.77 -19.90
C ASP A 234 -19.50 10.75 -20.56
N ALA A 235 -20.01 9.55 -20.87
CA ALA A 235 -21.37 9.32 -21.37
C ALA A 235 -22.44 9.30 -20.25
N GLY A 236 -22.06 9.46 -18.98
CA GLY A 236 -22.98 9.57 -17.84
C GLY A 236 -23.30 8.25 -17.12
N PHE A 237 -22.60 7.15 -17.42
CA PHE A 237 -22.74 5.90 -16.67
C PHE A 237 -22.05 6.00 -15.30
N ASP A 238 -22.61 5.29 -14.30
CA ASP A 238 -22.07 5.21 -12.95
C ASP A 238 -20.89 4.22 -12.89
N MET A 239 -19.69 4.73 -13.22
CA MET A 239 -18.46 3.96 -13.30
C MET A 239 -17.61 4.04 -12.01
N ASP A 240 -18.17 4.55 -10.90
CA ASP A 240 -17.47 4.58 -9.61
C ASP A 240 -17.25 3.18 -9.05
N LEU A 241 -16.26 3.04 -8.16
CA LEU A 241 -15.93 1.79 -7.47
C LEU A 241 -17.12 1.36 -6.57
N GLY A 242 -18.03 0.56 -7.14
CA GLY A 242 -19.30 0.17 -6.51
C GLY A 242 -20.52 0.74 -7.19
N GLY A 243 -20.33 1.54 -8.23
CA GLY A 243 -21.38 2.03 -9.13
C GLY A 243 -22.14 0.90 -9.82
N LYS A 244 -23.29 1.22 -10.33
CA LYS A 244 -24.19 0.23 -10.95
C LYS A 244 -23.62 -0.35 -12.24
N ASP A 245 -22.89 0.48 -13.00
CA ASP A 245 -22.50 0.18 -14.37
C ASP A 245 -21.07 -0.37 -14.48
N ILE A 246 -20.24 -0.26 -13.42
CA ILE A 246 -18.85 -0.75 -13.41
C ILE A 246 -18.76 -2.26 -13.68
N VAL A 247 -19.80 -3.03 -13.40
CA VAL A 247 -19.86 -4.47 -13.64
C VAL A 247 -19.86 -4.83 -15.13
N SER A 248 -20.14 -3.86 -16.01
CA SER A 248 -20.09 -4.06 -17.47
C SER A 248 -18.66 -4.06 -18.02
N VAL A 249 -17.68 -3.58 -17.25
CA VAL A 249 -16.26 -3.54 -17.61
C VAL A 249 -15.54 -4.74 -16.99
N GLN A 250 -14.64 -5.35 -17.78
CA GLN A 250 -13.97 -6.60 -17.42
C GLN A 250 -12.66 -6.35 -16.65
N TYR A 251 -12.12 -7.40 -16.05
CA TYR A 251 -10.81 -7.45 -15.37
C TYR A 251 -10.65 -6.43 -14.23
N GLN A 252 -11.75 -6.09 -13.53
CA GLN A 252 -11.74 -5.10 -12.44
C GLN A 252 -11.42 -5.70 -11.05
N ASN A 253 -11.41 -7.02 -10.93
CA ASN A 253 -11.28 -7.72 -9.64
C ASN A 253 -9.89 -8.33 -9.40
N ALA A 254 -9.03 -8.37 -10.43
CA ALA A 254 -7.69 -8.91 -10.36
C ALA A 254 -6.61 -7.83 -10.54
N ASN A 255 -5.48 -7.99 -9.85
CA ASN A 255 -4.23 -7.32 -10.21
C ASN A 255 -3.45 -8.23 -11.16
N ASN A 256 -2.83 -7.64 -12.18
CA ASN A 256 -2.04 -8.37 -13.15
C ASN A 256 -0.55 -8.10 -12.92
N SER A 257 0.30 -9.11 -13.10
CA SER A 257 1.76 -8.95 -13.09
C SER A 257 2.40 -9.79 -14.19
N VAL A 258 3.40 -9.22 -14.85
CA VAL A 258 4.27 -9.95 -15.77
C VAL A 258 5.48 -10.45 -14.98
N ARG A 259 5.77 -11.73 -15.09
CA ARG A 259 6.94 -12.34 -14.48
C ARG A 259 8.08 -12.35 -15.48
N VAL A 260 9.12 -11.57 -15.19
CA VAL A 260 10.26 -11.37 -16.07
C VAL A 260 11.44 -12.26 -15.65
N SER A 261 12.08 -12.88 -16.63
CA SER A 261 13.32 -13.64 -16.43
C SER A 261 14.54 -12.73 -16.52
N ASP A 262 15.67 -13.15 -15.95
CA ASP A 262 16.94 -12.45 -16.08
C ASP A 262 17.42 -12.39 -17.55
N GLU A 263 17.05 -13.40 -18.35
CA GLU A 263 17.31 -13.41 -19.80
C GLU A 263 16.59 -12.29 -20.51
N PHE A 264 15.29 -12.09 -20.20
CA PHE A 264 14.52 -10.97 -20.74
C PHE A 264 15.12 -9.64 -20.33
N MET A 265 15.49 -9.47 -19.06
CA MET A 265 16.08 -8.22 -18.57
C MET A 265 17.39 -7.90 -19.27
N ARG A 266 18.26 -8.91 -19.49
CA ARG A 266 19.48 -8.73 -20.30
C ARG A 266 19.17 -8.36 -21.75
N ALA A 267 18.15 -8.97 -22.36
CA ALA A 267 17.73 -8.61 -23.71
C ALA A 267 17.22 -7.15 -23.81
N VAL A 268 16.56 -6.66 -22.75
CA VAL A 268 16.16 -5.24 -22.64
C VAL A 268 17.39 -4.33 -22.58
N GLU A 269 18.34 -4.62 -21.71
CA GLU A 269 19.59 -3.83 -21.57
C GLU A 269 20.38 -3.78 -22.90
N GLU A 270 20.51 -4.92 -23.53
CA GLU A 270 21.28 -5.07 -24.78
C GLU A 270 20.50 -4.63 -26.04
N GLY A 271 19.21 -4.39 -25.95
CA GLY A 271 18.35 -4.02 -27.11
C GLY A 271 18.17 -5.17 -28.10
N LYS A 272 18.08 -6.39 -27.59
CA LYS A 272 17.93 -7.61 -28.41
C LYS A 272 16.47 -7.98 -28.61
N GLN A 273 16.26 -8.90 -29.58
CA GLN A 273 15.00 -9.62 -29.75
C GLN A 273 14.86 -10.67 -28.62
N PHE A 274 13.61 -10.93 -28.23
CA PHE A 274 13.26 -11.93 -27.23
C PHE A 274 12.23 -12.89 -27.80
N ASP A 275 12.39 -14.17 -27.54
CA ASP A 275 11.55 -15.23 -28.11
C ASP A 275 10.34 -15.49 -27.22
N LEU A 276 9.14 -15.52 -27.82
CA LEU A 276 7.90 -15.98 -27.20
C LEU A 276 7.66 -17.43 -27.59
N LEU A 277 7.48 -18.30 -26.59
CA LEU A 277 7.55 -19.75 -26.74
C LEU A 277 6.17 -20.41 -26.61
N ALA A 278 5.85 -21.32 -27.53
CA ALA A 278 4.71 -22.21 -27.41
C ALA A 278 4.76 -23.02 -26.12
N ARG A 279 3.63 -23.17 -25.47
CA ARG A 279 3.58 -23.91 -24.18
C ARG A 279 3.62 -25.42 -24.33
N LEU A 280 3.11 -25.95 -25.43
CA LEU A 280 3.12 -27.39 -25.71
C LEU A 280 4.42 -27.88 -26.35
N SER A 281 4.93 -27.18 -27.36
CA SER A 281 6.10 -27.63 -28.12
C SER A 281 7.41 -27.01 -27.67
N GLY A 282 7.36 -25.85 -26.99
CA GLY A 282 8.55 -25.03 -26.67
C GLY A 282 9.15 -24.30 -27.88
N GLU A 283 8.51 -24.37 -29.04
CA GLU A 283 8.98 -23.69 -30.26
C GLU A 283 8.73 -22.19 -30.19
N VAL A 284 9.56 -21.42 -30.88
CA VAL A 284 9.40 -19.97 -30.99
C VAL A 284 8.19 -19.67 -31.89
N ILE A 285 7.14 -19.05 -31.31
CA ILE A 285 5.98 -18.58 -32.07
C ILE A 285 6.24 -17.18 -32.64
N GLU A 286 6.87 -16.32 -31.85
CA GLU A 286 7.08 -14.93 -32.23
C GLU A 286 8.38 -14.41 -31.61
N ARG A 287 9.03 -13.48 -32.30
CA ARG A 287 10.16 -12.70 -31.76
C ARG A 287 9.76 -11.26 -31.61
N VAL A 288 9.99 -10.70 -30.45
CA VAL A 288 9.62 -9.32 -30.10
C VAL A 288 10.86 -8.53 -29.69
N ASP A 289 10.85 -7.23 -29.97
CA ASP A 289 11.86 -6.33 -29.42
C ASP A 289 11.66 -6.22 -27.89
N ALA A 290 12.67 -6.64 -27.11
CA ALA A 290 12.59 -6.68 -25.65
C ALA A 290 12.38 -5.27 -25.03
N ARG A 291 13.02 -4.23 -25.58
CA ARG A 291 12.83 -2.83 -25.13
C ARG A 291 11.42 -2.34 -25.42
N LYS A 292 10.89 -2.68 -26.60
CA LYS A 292 9.51 -2.32 -26.96
C LYS A 292 8.52 -3.00 -26.04
N LEU A 293 8.70 -4.30 -25.74
CA LEU A 293 7.84 -5.03 -24.81
C LEU A 293 7.89 -4.42 -23.41
N MET A 294 9.09 -4.14 -22.89
CA MET A 294 9.27 -3.47 -21.59
C MET A 294 8.62 -2.08 -21.55
N ARG A 295 8.76 -1.29 -22.62
CA ARG A 295 8.12 0.02 -22.73
C ARG A 295 6.59 -0.10 -22.75
N THR A 296 6.05 -1.12 -23.40
CA THR A 296 4.58 -1.38 -23.42
C THR A 296 4.08 -1.73 -22.02
N MET A 297 4.82 -2.54 -21.24
CA MET A 297 4.49 -2.80 -19.83
C MET A 297 4.49 -1.52 -19.01
N ALA A 298 5.52 -0.69 -19.15
CA ALA A 298 5.63 0.58 -18.44
C ALA A 298 4.49 1.54 -18.83
N GLN A 299 4.13 1.61 -20.12
CA GLN A 299 3.03 2.46 -20.58
C GLN A 299 1.67 1.97 -20.03
N ALA A 300 1.38 0.68 -20.07
CA ALA A 300 0.15 0.14 -19.52
C ALA A 300 0.06 0.38 -18.00
N ALA A 301 1.17 0.18 -17.28
CA ALA A 301 1.26 0.48 -15.85
C ALA A 301 1.03 1.97 -15.56
N TRP A 302 1.53 2.86 -16.41
CA TRP A 302 1.24 4.29 -16.34
C TRP A 302 -0.25 4.60 -16.54
N ASP A 303 -0.88 3.95 -17.52
CA ASP A 303 -2.27 4.24 -17.92
C ASP A 303 -3.30 3.72 -16.89
N CYS A 304 -3.04 2.58 -16.24
CA CYS A 304 -4.02 1.91 -15.38
C CYS A 304 -3.44 1.17 -14.15
N ALA A 305 -2.18 1.39 -13.81
CA ALA A 305 -1.48 0.74 -12.69
C ALA A 305 -1.23 -0.78 -12.82
N ASP A 306 -1.54 -1.35 -13.94
CA ASP A 306 -1.29 -2.75 -14.28
C ASP A 306 -0.66 -2.87 -15.68
N PRO A 307 0.21 -3.83 -15.91
CA PRO A 307 0.66 -4.86 -14.96
C PRO A 307 1.79 -4.40 -14.03
N GLY A 308 1.91 -5.04 -12.86
CA GLY A 308 3.14 -5.04 -12.09
C GLY A 308 4.21 -5.91 -12.74
N ILE A 309 5.46 -5.82 -12.26
CA ILE A 309 6.59 -6.66 -12.69
C ILE A 309 7.08 -7.49 -11.51
N GLN A 310 7.32 -8.78 -11.75
CA GLN A 310 7.92 -9.70 -10.80
C GLN A 310 9.22 -10.27 -11.37
N TYR A 311 10.32 -10.14 -10.66
CA TYR A 311 11.63 -10.63 -11.07
C TYR A 311 11.82 -12.09 -10.62
N ASP A 312 11.71 -13.02 -11.56
CA ASP A 312 11.68 -14.46 -11.28
C ASP A 312 12.95 -14.98 -10.58
N GLY A 313 14.12 -14.64 -11.12
CA GLY A 313 15.41 -15.03 -10.56
C GLY A 313 15.55 -14.53 -9.12
N THR A 314 15.45 -13.22 -8.91
CA THR A 314 15.59 -12.59 -7.59
C THR A 314 14.63 -13.17 -6.55
N ILE A 315 13.35 -13.36 -6.90
CA ILE A 315 12.35 -13.91 -5.96
C ILE A 315 12.75 -15.32 -5.53
N ASN A 316 13.21 -16.16 -6.47
CA ASN A 316 13.53 -17.54 -6.15
C ASN A 316 14.92 -17.73 -5.51
N ASP A 317 15.85 -16.81 -5.72
CA ASP A 317 17.13 -16.77 -5.00
C ASP A 317 16.94 -16.52 -3.50
N TRP A 318 15.88 -15.78 -3.14
CA TRP A 318 15.52 -15.50 -1.75
C TRP A 318 14.53 -16.53 -1.15
N HIS A 319 14.15 -17.55 -1.90
CA HIS A 319 13.21 -18.54 -1.42
C HIS A 319 13.84 -19.41 -0.31
N THR A 320 13.26 -19.35 0.89
CA THR A 320 13.77 -20.07 2.08
C THR A 320 13.52 -21.58 2.07
N CYS A 321 12.64 -22.05 1.16
CA CYS A 321 12.27 -23.47 1.02
C CYS A 321 12.33 -23.93 -0.45
N PRO A 322 13.48 -23.83 -1.14
CA PRO A 322 13.57 -24.07 -2.60
C PRO A 322 13.22 -25.51 -3.00
N GLU A 323 13.43 -26.48 -2.12
CA GLU A 323 13.09 -27.89 -2.34
C GLU A 323 11.56 -28.14 -2.41
N SER A 324 10.75 -27.20 -1.90
CA SER A 324 9.28 -27.29 -1.98
C SER A 324 8.73 -26.89 -3.36
N GLY A 325 9.56 -26.34 -4.23
CA GLY A 325 9.21 -25.81 -5.55
C GLY A 325 9.49 -24.31 -5.67
N ARG A 326 9.19 -23.72 -6.81
CA ARG A 326 9.44 -22.29 -7.07
C ARG A 326 8.28 -21.42 -6.60
N ILE A 327 8.60 -20.23 -6.09
CA ILE A 327 7.62 -19.18 -5.87
C ILE A 327 7.23 -18.59 -7.23
N THR A 328 5.94 -18.56 -7.52
CA THR A 328 5.41 -18.07 -8.80
C THR A 328 4.60 -16.76 -8.70
N ALA A 329 4.35 -16.23 -7.49
CA ALA A 329 3.65 -14.96 -7.25
C ALA A 329 3.91 -14.37 -5.83
N SER A 330 3.81 -13.04 -5.61
CA SER A 330 3.99 -12.35 -4.30
C SER A 330 3.37 -10.94 -4.21
N ASN A 331 3.38 -10.30 -2.99
CA ASN A 331 2.84 -8.95 -2.68
C ASN A 331 3.86 -8.03 -1.96
N PRO A 332 3.97 -6.69 -2.26
CA PRO A 332 4.89 -5.72 -1.63
C PRO A 332 4.29 -4.88 -0.49
N CYS A 333 5.11 -4.43 0.51
CA CYS A 333 4.65 -3.69 1.70
C CYS A 333 5.60 -2.60 2.27
N PHE A 334 5.02 -1.44 2.76
CA PHE A 334 5.69 -0.36 3.51
C PHE A 334 5.00 -0.03 4.84
N PRO A 335 5.72 0.53 5.88
CA PRO A 335 5.08 0.97 7.11
C PRO A 335 4.28 2.27 6.93
N ALA A 336 3.19 2.39 7.68
CA ALA A 336 2.22 3.49 7.55
C ALA A 336 2.77 4.87 7.96
N ASP A 337 3.80 4.93 8.79
CA ASP A 337 4.42 6.18 9.27
C ASP A 337 5.57 6.68 8.37
N GLN A 338 5.98 5.88 7.37
CA GLN A 338 6.96 6.33 6.37
C GLN A 338 6.39 7.53 5.61
N ARG A 339 7.20 8.59 5.48
CA ARG A 339 6.81 9.79 4.75
C ARG A 339 7.22 9.70 3.29
N VAL A 340 6.33 10.14 2.43
CA VAL A 340 6.52 10.25 0.99
C VAL A 340 6.39 11.73 0.59
N LEU A 341 7.30 12.20 -0.25
CA LEU A 341 7.19 13.52 -0.83
C LEU A 341 6.13 13.51 -1.92
N THR A 342 5.16 14.39 -1.78
CA THR A 342 4.06 14.56 -2.72
C THR A 342 4.00 16.01 -3.21
N ASP A 343 3.19 16.29 -4.23
CA ASP A 343 2.85 17.64 -4.67
C ASP A 343 2.21 18.51 -3.57
N LYS A 344 1.74 17.88 -2.48
CA LYS A 344 1.16 18.53 -1.30
C LYS A 344 2.07 18.45 -0.07
N GLY A 345 3.37 18.23 -0.27
CA GLY A 345 4.39 18.13 0.78
C GLY A 345 4.66 16.72 1.27
N LEU A 346 5.42 16.60 2.37
CA LEU A 346 5.79 15.32 2.99
C LEU A 346 4.61 14.75 3.79
N ILE A 347 3.99 13.70 3.27
CA ILE A 347 2.83 13.03 3.87
C ILE A 347 3.23 11.63 4.32
N ARG A 348 2.81 11.21 5.52
CA ARG A 348 2.97 9.81 5.94
C ARG A 348 2.19 8.90 5.02
N ILE A 349 2.77 7.76 4.64
CA ILE A 349 2.13 6.83 3.69
C ILE A 349 0.75 6.37 4.18
N GLY A 350 0.61 6.15 5.49
CA GLY A 350 -0.69 5.82 6.09
C GLY A 350 -1.70 6.96 6.05
N ASP A 351 -1.26 8.23 6.15
CA ASP A 351 -2.13 9.40 5.99
C ASP A 351 -2.50 9.60 4.53
N LEU A 352 -1.56 9.39 3.62
CA LEU A 352 -1.75 9.46 2.20
C LEU A 352 -2.80 8.44 1.73
N VAL A 353 -2.71 7.20 2.22
CA VAL A 353 -3.71 6.15 1.97
C VAL A 353 -5.11 6.55 2.48
N ARG A 354 -5.21 7.12 3.69
CA ARG A 354 -6.50 7.58 4.24
C ARG A 354 -7.09 8.75 3.46
N ARG A 355 -6.26 9.72 3.06
CA ARG A 355 -6.69 10.90 2.30
C ARG A 355 -7.10 10.52 0.88
N ALA A 356 -6.38 9.58 0.25
CA ALA A 356 -6.74 9.05 -1.05
C ALA A 356 -8.03 8.20 -1.02
N ALA A 357 -8.32 7.52 0.08
CA ALA A 357 -9.61 6.84 0.28
C ALA A 357 -10.80 7.81 0.32
N ASN A 358 -10.54 9.10 0.57
CA ASN A 358 -11.49 10.20 0.49
C ASN A 358 -11.39 10.97 -0.85
N GLU A 359 -10.97 10.30 -1.92
CA GLU A 359 -10.86 10.82 -3.29
C GLU A 359 -9.86 11.97 -3.48
N GLU A 360 -8.98 12.22 -2.50
CA GLU A 360 -7.92 13.21 -2.65
C GLU A 360 -6.80 12.67 -3.53
N GLN A 361 -6.49 13.36 -4.62
CA GLN A 361 -5.40 12.97 -5.52
C GLN A 361 -4.07 13.59 -5.10
N PHE A 362 -2.99 12.82 -5.29
CA PHE A 362 -1.62 13.21 -5.01
C PHE A 362 -0.72 12.84 -6.17
N ALA A 363 0.29 13.67 -6.46
CA ALA A 363 1.47 13.24 -7.20
C ALA A 363 2.59 12.94 -6.20
N VAL A 364 3.31 11.84 -6.39
CA VAL A 364 4.52 11.51 -5.63
C VAL A 364 5.75 11.72 -6.49
N TYR A 365 6.86 12.09 -5.86
CA TYR A 365 8.12 12.29 -6.56
C TYR A 365 8.95 11.02 -6.53
N THR A 366 9.44 10.63 -7.69
CA THR A 366 10.33 9.48 -7.86
C THR A 366 11.54 9.87 -8.72
N ASN A 367 12.62 9.11 -8.63
CA ASN A 367 13.78 9.30 -9.47
C ASN A 367 13.66 8.43 -10.72
N ASP A 368 13.66 9.04 -11.89
CA ASP A 368 13.75 8.34 -13.16
C ASP A 368 15.22 7.94 -13.41
N VAL A 369 15.58 6.76 -12.95
CA VAL A 369 16.94 6.21 -13.10
C VAL A 369 17.28 5.83 -14.54
N THR A 370 16.31 5.86 -15.46
CA THR A 370 16.50 5.52 -16.88
C THR A 370 16.80 6.75 -17.74
N ALA A 371 16.60 7.96 -17.23
CA ALA A 371 16.88 9.18 -17.94
C ALA A 371 18.40 9.40 -18.10
N GLU A 372 18.84 9.77 -19.30
CA GLU A 372 20.23 10.19 -19.59
C GLU A 372 20.58 11.57 -19.02
N ALA A 373 19.62 12.23 -18.38
CA ALA A 373 19.76 13.55 -17.79
C ALA A 373 20.67 13.54 -16.53
N ASP A 374 21.14 14.73 -16.14
CA ASP A 374 21.87 14.94 -14.89
C ASP A 374 21.07 14.33 -13.72
N PRO A 375 21.71 13.64 -12.75
CA PRO A 375 21.05 13.09 -11.56
C PRO A 375 20.10 14.05 -10.83
N GLN A 376 20.33 15.36 -10.94
CA GLN A 376 19.48 16.39 -10.34
C GLN A 376 18.15 16.61 -11.10
N ASP A 377 18.11 16.31 -12.39
CA ASP A 377 16.94 16.51 -13.27
C ASP A 377 16.09 15.22 -13.41
N ARG A 378 16.47 14.13 -12.75
CA ARG A 378 15.78 12.82 -12.81
C ARG A 378 14.59 12.68 -11.87
N VAL A 379 14.33 13.66 -11.02
CA VAL A 379 13.18 13.61 -10.10
C VAL A 379 11.92 14.03 -10.85
N VAL A 380 11.02 13.09 -11.02
CA VAL A 380 9.74 13.27 -11.73
C VAL A 380 8.56 13.10 -10.80
N ALA A 381 7.48 13.84 -11.02
CA ALA A 381 6.22 13.67 -10.34
C ALA A 381 5.38 12.60 -11.03
N THR A 382 4.87 11.63 -10.28
CA THR A 382 3.98 10.59 -10.78
C THR A 382 2.77 10.43 -9.87
N SER A 383 1.60 10.18 -10.44
CA SER A 383 0.39 9.92 -9.66
C SER A 383 0.35 8.45 -9.24
N PRO A 384 0.34 8.15 -7.93
CA PRO A 384 0.19 6.78 -7.47
C PRO A 384 -1.17 6.23 -7.89
N SER A 385 -1.14 5.08 -8.50
CA SER A 385 -2.32 4.40 -9.01
C SER A 385 -3.16 3.74 -7.92
N ARG A 386 -2.56 3.43 -6.77
CA ARG A 386 -3.22 2.77 -5.65
C ARG A 386 -2.53 3.04 -4.31
N TYR A 387 -3.34 3.11 -3.25
CA TYR A 387 -2.89 3.30 -1.88
C TYR A 387 -3.40 2.14 -1.02
N MET A 388 -2.51 1.41 -0.32
CA MET A 388 -2.86 0.22 0.46
C MET A 388 -2.10 0.15 1.78
N VAL A 389 -2.76 -0.39 2.81
CA VAL A 389 -2.10 -0.89 4.03
C VAL A 389 -1.96 -2.41 3.91
N THR A 390 -0.76 -2.94 4.01
CA THR A 390 -0.45 -4.34 3.70
C THR A 390 -0.04 -5.19 4.92
N GLY A 391 0.21 -4.59 6.09
CA GLY A 391 0.55 -5.34 7.30
C GLY A 391 1.56 -4.64 8.22
N ARG A 392 2.05 -5.38 9.21
CA ARG A 392 3.14 -4.97 10.12
C ARG A 392 4.34 -5.89 9.90
N ASN A 393 5.51 -5.31 9.72
CA ASN A 393 6.79 -6.01 9.57
C ASN A 393 7.84 -5.35 10.45
N GLU A 394 8.96 -6.05 10.66
CA GLU A 394 10.15 -5.45 11.24
C GLU A 394 10.59 -4.25 10.39
N ILE A 395 11.02 -3.18 11.04
CA ILE A 395 11.40 -1.92 10.40
C ILE A 395 12.82 -1.57 10.82
N LEU A 396 13.71 -1.43 9.85
CA LEU A 396 15.02 -0.83 10.02
C LEU A 396 14.90 0.69 9.99
N GLU A 397 15.63 1.36 10.86
CA GLU A 397 15.87 2.80 10.78
C GLU A 397 17.26 3.05 10.21
N LEU A 398 17.31 3.44 8.94
CA LEU A 398 18.53 3.90 8.30
C LEU A 398 18.81 5.34 8.74
N ARG A 399 20.01 5.58 9.25
CA ARG A 399 20.49 6.90 9.62
C ARG A 399 21.61 7.31 8.68
N PHE A 400 21.42 8.40 7.97
CA PHE A 400 22.40 8.93 7.03
C PHE A 400 23.33 9.92 7.71
N SER A 401 24.54 10.12 7.14
CA SER A 401 25.57 11.01 7.70
C SER A 401 25.14 12.47 7.80
N ASP A 402 24.13 12.87 7.03
CA ASP A 402 23.54 14.21 7.04
C ASP A 402 22.39 14.37 8.05
N GLY A 403 22.20 13.38 8.94
CA GLY A 403 21.18 13.38 9.99
C GLY A 403 19.79 12.92 9.55
N ALA A 404 19.57 12.70 8.26
CA ALA A 404 18.28 12.18 7.80
C ALA A 404 18.05 10.72 8.21
N ARG A 405 16.77 10.35 8.30
CA ARG A 405 16.36 9.00 8.69
C ARG A 405 15.32 8.47 7.71
N LEU A 406 15.47 7.20 7.34
CA LEU A 406 14.49 6.46 6.57
C LEU A 406 14.12 5.20 7.33
N ARG A 407 12.82 4.96 7.51
CA ARG A 407 12.30 3.74 8.11
C ARG A 407 11.65 2.89 7.06
N CYS A 408 12.16 1.69 6.87
CA CYS A 408 11.69 0.74 5.84
C CYS A 408 11.87 -0.70 6.30
N THR A 409 11.28 -1.65 5.58
CA THR A 409 11.52 -3.08 5.81
C THR A 409 12.96 -3.46 5.44
N PRO A 410 13.57 -4.52 6.04
CA PRO A 410 14.94 -4.94 5.75
C PRO A 410 15.21 -5.12 4.25
N GLY A 411 14.33 -5.80 3.55
CA GLY A 411 14.44 -6.02 2.10
C GLY A 411 14.06 -4.82 1.23
N HIS A 412 13.88 -3.61 1.80
CA HIS A 412 13.61 -2.43 0.98
C HIS A 412 14.83 -2.02 0.17
N ARG A 413 14.66 -1.82 -1.14
CA ARG A 413 15.77 -1.47 -2.03
C ARG A 413 16.07 0.02 -1.99
N ILE A 414 17.31 0.35 -1.72
CA ILE A 414 17.84 1.72 -1.68
C ILE A 414 18.85 1.88 -2.83
N TRP A 415 18.68 2.93 -3.62
CA TRP A 415 19.65 3.23 -4.68
C TRP A 415 20.90 3.90 -4.10
N THR A 416 22.06 3.29 -4.39
CA THR A 416 23.38 3.83 -4.04
C THR A 416 24.16 4.16 -5.30
N ALA A 417 24.92 5.27 -5.27
CA ALA A 417 25.73 5.71 -6.42
C ALA A 417 26.91 4.78 -6.71
N ASN A 418 27.34 4.00 -5.73
CA ASN A 418 28.52 3.12 -5.82
C ASN A 418 28.19 1.64 -6.06
N ARG A 419 26.98 1.17 -5.72
CA ARG A 419 26.56 -0.24 -5.87
C ARG A 419 25.20 -0.42 -6.57
N GLY A 420 24.55 0.66 -7.00
CA GLY A 420 23.20 0.59 -7.57
C GLY A 420 22.14 0.26 -6.51
N TRP A 421 21.18 -0.60 -6.81
CA TRP A 421 20.15 -1.03 -5.87
C TRP A 421 20.70 -1.99 -4.83
N VAL A 422 20.60 -1.62 -3.55
CA VAL A 422 21.05 -2.37 -2.38
C VAL A 422 19.88 -2.52 -1.40
N HIS A 423 19.73 -3.70 -0.77
CA HIS A 423 18.73 -3.87 0.28
C HIS A 423 19.10 -3.05 1.52
N ALA A 424 18.09 -2.55 2.22
CA ALA A 424 18.28 -1.71 3.39
C ALA A 424 19.13 -2.37 4.48
N GLU A 425 18.99 -3.67 4.66
CA GLU A 425 19.76 -4.47 5.61
C GLU A 425 21.23 -4.71 5.19
N GLU A 426 21.53 -4.57 3.92
CA GLU A 426 22.87 -4.78 3.35
C GLU A 426 23.66 -3.46 3.21
N LEU A 427 23.05 -2.33 3.53
CA LEU A 427 23.73 -1.05 3.48
C LEU A 427 24.84 -0.98 4.53
N THR A 428 25.98 -0.48 4.10
CA THR A 428 27.17 -0.24 4.94
C THR A 428 27.47 1.24 5.05
N GLY A 429 28.38 1.62 5.93
CA GLY A 429 28.84 3.01 6.06
C GLY A 429 29.55 3.57 4.82
N ASP A 430 29.95 2.71 3.89
CA ASP A 430 30.64 3.10 2.63
C ASP A 430 29.66 3.36 1.47
N ASP A 431 28.38 3.04 1.65
CA ASP A 431 27.37 3.24 0.63
C ASP A 431 26.98 4.70 0.47
N LYS A 432 26.99 5.16 -0.78
CA LYS A 432 26.62 6.53 -1.15
C LYS A 432 25.18 6.55 -1.62
N VAL A 433 24.24 6.66 -0.69
CA VAL A 433 22.82 6.75 -1.02
C VAL A 433 22.53 8.06 -1.74
N VAL A 434 21.86 7.94 -2.89
CA VAL A 434 21.47 9.11 -3.67
C VAL A 434 20.22 9.73 -3.05
N ARG A 435 20.33 11.01 -2.69
CA ARG A 435 19.25 11.80 -2.12
C ARG A 435 19.14 13.13 -2.85
N SER A 436 17.92 13.60 -3.04
CA SER A 436 17.69 14.94 -3.57
C SER A 436 17.66 15.94 -2.40
N PHE A 437 18.63 16.84 -2.37
CA PHE A 437 18.69 17.96 -1.42
C PHE A 437 18.27 19.28 -2.03
N GLN A 438 18.20 19.35 -3.35
CA GLN A 438 17.96 20.62 -4.02
C GLN A 438 16.51 20.66 -4.53
N HIS A 439 15.80 21.66 -4.03
CA HIS A 439 14.56 22.22 -4.52
C HIS A 439 13.49 21.21 -5.00
N ALA A 440 12.33 21.28 -4.41
CA ALA A 440 11.13 20.73 -5.05
C ALA A 440 11.17 21.08 -6.56
N PRO A 441 10.87 20.12 -7.45
CA PRO A 441 10.91 20.34 -8.89
C PRO A 441 10.17 21.62 -9.24
N ARG A 442 10.68 22.39 -10.22
CA ARG A 442 10.15 23.68 -10.64
C ARG A 442 8.64 23.70 -10.98
N HIS A 443 8.01 22.54 -11.06
CA HIS A 443 6.56 22.37 -11.25
C HIS A 443 5.69 22.68 -10.02
N LEU A 444 6.27 22.94 -8.83
CA LEU A 444 5.56 23.52 -7.68
C LEU A 444 5.27 25.02 -7.83
N ALA A 445 5.48 25.60 -8.99
CA ALA A 445 5.26 27.03 -9.26
C ALA A 445 3.81 27.51 -9.01
N ASP A 446 2.85 26.60 -8.79
CA ASP A 446 1.44 26.90 -8.51
C ASP A 446 0.98 26.51 -7.10
N SER A 447 1.90 26.19 -6.19
CA SER A 447 1.53 25.88 -4.80
C SER A 447 1.08 27.15 -4.06
N ARG A 448 -0.21 27.42 -4.11
CA ARG A 448 -0.83 28.48 -3.31
C ARG A 448 -0.84 28.07 -1.84
N ILE A 449 -0.44 28.98 -0.97
CA ILE A 449 -0.63 28.79 0.47
C ILE A 449 -2.14 28.75 0.72
N PRO A 450 -2.69 27.77 1.47
CA PRO A 450 -4.12 27.72 1.76
C PRO A 450 -4.51 28.90 2.66
N MET A 451 -4.95 29.98 2.04
CA MET A 451 -5.16 31.29 2.67
C MET A 451 -6.50 31.43 3.42
N HIS A 452 -7.45 30.52 3.25
CA HIS A 452 -8.79 30.65 3.85
C HIS A 452 -8.82 30.65 5.39
N ALA A 453 -7.74 30.21 6.03
CA ALA A 453 -7.59 30.26 7.50
C ALA A 453 -6.84 31.52 8.01
N ILE A 454 -6.19 32.29 7.12
CA ILE A 454 -5.25 33.36 7.48
C ILE A 454 -5.82 34.76 7.15
N LEU A 455 -6.74 34.85 6.20
CA LEU A 455 -7.25 36.13 5.64
C LEU A 455 -8.02 37.04 6.60
N THR A 456 -8.34 36.57 7.81
CA THR A 456 -9.08 37.34 8.82
C THR A 456 -8.26 37.71 10.05
N VAL A 457 -6.98 37.34 10.11
CA VAL A 457 -6.12 37.61 11.27
C VAL A 457 -5.46 38.97 11.11
N GLU A 458 -5.72 39.87 12.05
CA GLU A 458 -5.03 41.15 12.18
C GLU A 458 -3.86 41.03 13.17
N TYR A 459 -2.72 41.65 12.82
CA TYR A 459 -1.62 41.72 13.75
C TYR A 459 -1.96 42.73 14.87
N GLU A 460 -1.91 42.27 16.13
CA GLU A 460 -2.43 42.99 17.31
C GLU A 460 -1.85 44.40 17.48
N LYS A 461 -0.57 44.60 17.18
CA LYS A 461 0.12 45.90 17.37
C LYS A 461 -0.22 46.92 16.28
N THR A 462 -0.46 46.49 15.05
CA THR A 462 -0.72 47.38 13.92
C THR A 462 -2.22 47.48 13.55
N ARG A 463 -3.02 46.52 14.02
CA ARG A 463 -4.43 46.34 13.64
C ARG A 463 -4.64 46.31 12.12
N LYS A 464 -3.66 45.78 11.40
CA LYS A 464 -3.68 45.58 9.96
C LYS A 464 -3.71 44.11 9.65
N PRO A 465 -4.40 43.68 8.57
CA PRO A 465 -4.33 42.30 8.11
C PRO A 465 -2.89 41.87 7.86
N LEU A 466 -2.56 40.63 8.22
CA LEU A 466 -1.25 40.04 7.91
C LEU A 466 -1.11 39.89 6.38
N GLN A 467 0.00 40.38 5.84
CA GLN A 467 0.33 40.28 4.43
C GLN A 467 1.17 39.04 4.16
N VAL A 468 0.57 37.87 4.35
CA VAL A 468 1.25 36.58 4.07
C VAL A 468 1.36 36.39 2.56
N PRO A 469 2.50 35.91 2.04
CA PRO A 469 2.64 35.61 0.63
C PRO A 469 1.54 34.67 0.11
N SER A 470 0.98 34.95 -1.04
CA SER A 470 -0.08 34.10 -1.65
C SER A 470 0.47 32.80 -2.24
N LYS A 471 1.76 32.72 -2.44
CA LYS A 471 2.50 31.54 -2.93
C LYS A 471 3.68 31.25 -2.02
N TRP A 472 4.09 29.99 -1.94
CA TRP A 472 5.31 29.60 -1.28
C TRP A 472 6.50 30.23 -2.01
N ASP A 473 7.31 31.00 -1.27
CA ASP A 473 8.60 31.48 -1.70
C ASP A 473 9.72 30.95 -0.76
N GLY A 474 10.95 31.07 -1.18
CA GLY A 474 12.09 30.55 -0.44
C GLY A 474 12.31 31.19 0.93
N GLU A 475 12.01 32.47 1.09
CA GLU A 475 12.20 33.21 2.34
C GLU A 475 11.15 32.84 3.38
N PHE A 476 9.88 32.76 2.95
CA PHE A 476 8.79 32.36 3.82
C PHE A 476 8.89 30.89 4.26
N ALA A 477 9.24 30.00 3.32
CA ALA A 477 9.48 28.59 3.62
C ALA A 477 10.67 28.40 4.56
N HIS A 478 11.75 29.15 4.37
CA HIS A 478 12.93 29.12 5.24
C HIS A 478 12.60 29.59 6.67
N TYR A 479 11.87 30.69 6.81
CA TYR A 479 11.41 31.18 8.11
C TYR A 479 10.52 30.17 8.84
N LEU A 480 9.54 29.58 8.15
CA LEU A 480 8.67 28.56 8.76
C LEU A 480 9.43 27.30 9.15
N GLY A 481 10.42 26.88 8.34
CA GLY A 481 11.33 25.79 8.71
C GLY A 481 12.11 26.09 9.98
N TRP A 482 12.60 27.31 10.14
CA TRP A 482 13.30 27.80 11.34
C TRP A 482 12.37 27.84 12.54
N LEU A 483 11.16 28.37 12.40
CA LEU A 483 10.15 28.41 13.45
C LEU A 483 9.77 27.01 13.96
N VAL A 484 9.75 26.02 13.08
CA VAL A 484 9.47 24.61 13.43
C VAL A 484 10.66 23.93 14.09
N GLY A 485 11.91 24.28 13.69
CA GLY A 485 13.14 23.72 14.25
C GLY A 485 13.53 24.34 15.59
N ASP A 486 13.69 25.66 15.62
CA ASP A 486 14.24 26.43 16.73
C ASP A 486 13.26 27.47 17.28
N GLY A 487 11.99 27.33 16.99
CA GLY A 487 10.94 28.23 17.45
C GLY A 487 9.99 27.62 18.45
N CYS A 488 9.21 28.47 19.08
CA CYS A 488 8.12 28.10 19.97
C CYS A 488 6.87 28.90 19.61
N VAL A 489 5.73 28.23 19.57
CA VAL A 489 4.40 28.86 19.41
C VAL A 489 3.63 28.59 20.70
N ASP A 490 3.00 29.62 21.27
CA ASP A 490 2.21 29.43 22.48
C ASP A 490 1.02 28.47 22.26
N SER A 491 0.52 27.89 23.33
CA SER A 491 -0.55 26.87 23.26
C SER A 491 -1.86 27.38 22.65
N ARG A 492 -2.02 28.69 22.51
CA ARG A 492 -3.19 29.35 21.91
C ARG A 492 -2.95 29.78 20.46
N GLY A 493 -1.70 29.60 19.97
CA GLY A 493 -1.30 30.06 18.64
C GLY A 493 -1.22 31.59 18.49
N ALA A 494 -1.26 32.33 19.60
CA ALA A 494 -1.32 33.80 19.59
C ALA A 494 0.04 34.47 19.45
N SER A 495 1.12 33.80 19.77
CA SER A 495 2.50 34.32 19.64
C SER A 495 3.48 33.23 19.23
N ALA A 496 4.44 33.61 18.41
CA ALA A 496 5.55 32.78 18.00
C ALA A 496 6.87 33.47 18.33
N VAL A 497 7.84 32.69 18.81
CA VAL A 497 9.18 33.13 19.12
C VAL A 497 10.16 32.23 18.39
N THR A 498 11.15 32.82 17.74
CA THR A 498 12.26 32.10 17.10
C THR A 498 13.56 32.42 17.79
N VAL A 499 14.43 31.44 17.94
CA VAL A 499 15.73 31.56 18.60
C VAL A 499 16.85 31.45 17.57
N TYR A 500 17.90 32.26 17.72
CA TYR A 500 19.07 32.31 16.85
C TYR A 500 20.30 32.08 17.71
N GLY A 501 20.90 30.90 17.63
CA GLY A 501 21.92 30.45 18.58
C GLY A 501 23.34 30.87 18.23
N SER A 502 23.76 30.68 16.98
CA SER A 502 25.11 30.95 16.53
C SER A 502 25.29 32.41 16.07
N ASP A 503 26.57 32.86 15.97
CA ASP A 503 26.86 34.18 15.41
C ASP A 503 26.50 34.28 13.94
N GLU A 504 26.59 33.18 13.18
CA GLU A 504 26.13 33.11 11.79
C GLU A 504 24.62 33.29 11.72
N ASP A 505 23.86 32.62 12.59
CA ASP A 505 22.41 32.79 12.66
C ASP A 505 21.99 34.23 12.91
N LYS A 506 22.69 34.90 13.82
CA LYS A 506 22.41 36.30 14.23
C LYS A 506 22.76 37.30 13.11
N HIS A 507 23.82 37.03 12.35
CA HIS A 507 24.31 37.98 11.34
C HIS A 507 23.76 37.73 9.96
N VAL A 508 23.37 36.49 9.62
CA VAL A 508 22.91 36.10 8.28
C VAL A 508 21.43 35.81 8.26
N VAL A 509 20.94 34.95 9.17
CA VAL A 509 19.57 34.44 9.15
C VAL A 509 18.57 35.41 9.78
N LEU A 510 18.87 35.94 10.96
CA LEU A 510 18.00 36.87 11.68
C LEU A 510 17.63 38.12 10.86
N PRO A 511 18.54 38.80 10.14
CA PRO A 511 18.17 39.97 9.35
C PRO A 511 17.18 39.65 8.23
N ARG A 512 17.32 38.49 7.60
CA ARG A 512 16.40 38.01 6.53
C ARG A 512 15.02 37.75 7.08
N HIS A 513 14.93 37.00 8.18
CA HIS A 513 13.66 36.70 8.84
C HIS A 513 12.99 37.95 9.41
N HIS A 514 13.77 38.89 9.95
CA HIS A 514 13.26 40.16 10.44
C HIS A 514 12.65 41.02 9.31
N ALA A 515 13.31 41.09 8.15
CA ALA A 515 12.78 41.79 7.00
C ALA A 515 11.47 41.17 6.52
N LEU A 516 11.41 39.85 6.40
CA LEU A 516 10.21 39.11 6.04
C LEU A 516 9.07 39.34 7.02
N LEU A 517 9.32 39.25 8.32
CA LEU A 517 8.30 39.48 9.35
C LEU A 517 7.80 40.93 9.36
N THR A 518 8.67 41.90 9.12
CA THR A 518 8.30 43.31 8.98
C THR A 518 7.36 43.48 7.79
N GLN A 519 7.64 42.84 6.67
CA GLN A 519 6.78 42.84 5.48
C GLN A 519 5.41 42.22 5.77
N ILE A 520 5.38 41.04 6.43
CA ILE A 520 4.13 40.30 6.72
C ILE A 520 3.25 41.04 7.73
N THR A 521 3.85 41.60 8.79
CA THR A 521 3.13 42.22 9.92
C THR A 521 2.89 43.72 9.77
N GLY A 522 3.66 44.37 8.89
CA GLY A 522 3.71 45.83 8.80
C GLY A 522 4.28 46.50 10.06
N PHE A 523 5.02 45.74 10.89
CA PHE A 523 5.57 46.22 12.15
C PHE A 523 7.07 45.86 12.28
N GLU A 524 7.90 46.87 12.48
CA GLU A 524 9.33 46.70 12.72
C GLU A 524 9.58 46.41 14.21
N SER A 525 9.83 45.15 14.56
CA SER A 525 10.20 44.74 15.91
C SER A 525 11.69 44.78 16.09
N LYS A 526 12.16 45.13 17.32
CA LYS A 526 13.57 44.99 17.66
C LYS A 526 13.79 43.58 18.21
N PRO A 527 14.75 42.81 17.67
CA PRO A 527 15.14 41.56 18.30
C PRO A 527 15.58 41.81 19.76
N SER A 528 15.16 40.96 20.68
CA SER A 528 15.70 40.97 22.03
C SER A 528 16.92 40.05 22.08
N VAL A 529 18.00 40.53 22.66
CA VAL A 529 19.26 39.80 22.90
C VAL A 529 19.15 39.02 24.20
#